data_b222327c997fb6066112e0897c376e4d
#
_entry.id   b222327c997fb6066112e0897c376e4d
#
_cell.length_a   1.000
_cell.length_b   1.000
_cell.length_c   1.000
_cell.angle_alpha   90.00
_cell.angle_beta   90.00
_cell.angle_gamma   90.00
#
_symmetry.space_group_name_H-M   'P 1'
#
loop_
_entity.id
_entity.type
_entity.pdbx_description
1 polymer ?
#
loop_
_entity_poly.entity_id
_entity_poly.type
_entity_poly.pdbx_seq_one_letter_code
_entity_poly.pdbx_strand_id
1 'polypeptide(L)'
;MKKLEIIYRKNERECTRALSLIDALKEENDTYRLIEPVLTEATIETGTPDAEQYFILPAFLIDGELIHQGAITEEDAKDILNKALE
;
A
#
# COMPACT_ATOMS: atom_id res chain seq x y z
N MET A 1 -9.76 13.36 -2.63
CA MET A 1 -9.14 12.03 -2.40
C MET A 1 -7.66 12.11 -2.67
N LYS A 2 -6.88 11.53 -1.79
CA LYS A 2 -5.42 11.56 -1.90
C LYS A 2 -4.91 10.36 -2.69
N LYS A 3 -3.70 10.48 -3.22
CA LYS A 3 -3.09 9.40 -3.98
C LYS A 3 -2.47 8.39 -3.02
N LEU A 4 -2.94 7.14 -3.10
CA LEU A 4 -2.36 6.04 -2.34
C LEU A 4 -1.42 5.26 -3.24
N GLU A 5 -0.18 5.09 -2.81
CA GLU A 5 0.79 4.28 -3.51
C GLU A 5 1.23 3.12 -2.61
N ILE A 6 1.30 1.93 -3.17
CA ILE A 6 1.76 0.74 -2.45
C ILE A 6 2.97 0.19 -3.16
N ILE A 7 4.11 0.19 -2.46
CA ILE A 7 5.35 -0.39 -2.99
C ILE A 7 5.42 -1.81 -2.44
N TYR A 8 5.51 -2.77 -3.33
CA TYR A 8 5.45 -4.17 -2.96
C TYR A 8 6.51 -4.98 -3.72
N ARG A 9 6.76 -6.19 -3.24
CA ARG A 9 7.64 -7.13 -3.93
C ARG A 9 6.82 -8.35 -4.32
N LYS A 10 7.02 -8.79 -5.57
CA LYS A 10 6.32 -9.95 -6.10
C LYS A 10 6.72 -11.20 -5.33
N ASN A 11 5.76 -12.10 -5.13
CA ASN A 11 5.99 -13.39 -4.47
C ASN A 11 6.43 -13.29 -3.02
N GLU A 12 6.21 -12.17 -2.39
CA GLU A 12 6.46 -12.02 -0.97
C GLU A 12 5.13 -12.13 -0.22
N ARG A 13 5.10 -13.00 0.79
CA ARG A 13 3.86 -13.32 1.50
C ARG A 13 3.15 -12.08 2.06
N GLU A 14 3.89 -11.24 2.76
CA GLU A 14 3.29 -10.09 3.41
C GLU A 14 2.73 -9.09 2.41
N CYS A 15 3.39 -8.94 1.27
CA CYS A 15 2.91 -8.06 0.21
C CYS A 15 1.64 -8.62 -0.43
N THR A 16 1.63 -9.91 -0.75
CA THR A 16 0.47 -10.56 -1.33
C THR A 16 -0.72 -10.47 -0.39
N ARG A 17 -0.48 -10.73 0.89
CA ARG A 17 -1.52 -10.66 1.90
C ARG A 17 -2.09 -9.26 2.04
N ALA A 18 -1.22 -8.26 2.06
CA ALA A 18 -1.64 -6.87 2.20
C ALA A 18 -2.50 -6.43 1.01
N LEU A 19 -2.09 -6.76 -0.20
CA LEU A 19 -2.85 -6.40 -1.39
C LEU A 19 -4.22 -7.08 -1.41
N SER A 20 -4.27 -8.35 -1.00
CA SER A 20 -5.54 -9.08 -0.92
C SER A 20 -6.47 -8.45 0.11
N LEU A 21 -5.93 -8.02 1.21
CA LEU A 21 -6.72 -7.40 2.27
C LEU A 21 -7.31 -6.07 1.82
N ILE A 22 -6.51 -5.27 1.14
CA ILE A 22 -6.97 -3.99 0.58
C ILE A 22 -8.09 -4.25 -0.43
N ASP A 23 -7.90 -5.23 -1.33
CA ASP A 23 -8.91 -5.58 -2.32
C ASP A 23 -10.21 -6.04 -1.68
N ALA A 24 -10.12 -6.87 -0.64
CA ALA A 24 -11.30 -7.37 0.04
C ALA A 24 -12.10 -6.23 0.67
N LEU A 25 -11.42 -5.29 1.29
CA LEU A 25 -12.08 -4.14 1.90
C LEU A 25 -12.74 -3.26 0.85
N LYS A 26 -12.10 -3.10 -0.29
CA LYS A 26 -12.69 -2.33 -1.39
C LYS A 26 -13.94 -2.99 -1.93
N GLU A 27 -13.95 -4.32 -2.00
CA GLU A 27 -15.14 -5.04 -2.48
C GLU A 27 -16.30 -4.94 -1.50
N GLU A 28 -16.00 -4.89 -0.22
CA GLU A 28 -17.04 -4.85 0.81
C GLU A 28 -17.59 -3.46 1.07
N ASN A 29 -16.88 -2.42 0.66
CA ASN A 29 -17.25 -1.05 0.99
C ASN A 29 -17.20 -0.16 -0.24
N ASP A 30 -18.36 0.35 -0.64
CA ASP A 30 -18.48 1.18 -1.84
C ASP A 30 -17.60 2.43 -1.77
N THR A 31 -17.44 3.00 -0.60
CA THR A 31 -16.60 4.19 -0.43
C THR A 31 -15.14 3.87 -0.73
N TYR A 32 -14.66 2.74 -0.23
CA TYR A 32 -13.28 2.33 -0.49
C TYR A 32 -13.03 1.97 -1.95
N ARG A 33 -14.08 1.58 -2.69
CA ARG A 33 -13.95 1.28 -4.11
C ARG A 33 -13.51 2.47 -4.93
N LEU A 34 -13.75 3.66 -4.44
CA LEU A 34 -13.35 4.86 -5.15
C LEU A 34 -11.84 5.04 -5.17
N ILE A 35 -11.15 4.36 -4.27
CA ILE A 35 -9.69 4.46 -4.17
C ILE A 35 -9.06 3.52 -5.19
N GLU A 36 -8.17 4.06 -6.03
CA GLU A 36 -7.42 3.27 -6.99
C GLU A 36 -5.93 3.37 -6.65
N PRO A 37 -5.42 2.43 -5.85
CA PRO A 37 -4.01 2.50 -5.45
C PRO A 37 -3.09 2.36 -6.64
N VAL A 38 -2.00 3.11 -6.63
CA VAL A 38 -0.92 2.94 -7.59
C VAL A 38 -0.01 1.87 -7.03
N LEU A 39 0.15 0.78 -7.77
CA LEU A 39 0.99 -0.33 -7.33
C LEU A 39 2.35 -0.23 -7.99
N THR A 40 3.39 -0.16 -7.19
CA THR A 40 4.76 -0.05 -7.68
C THR A 40 5.55 -1.26 -7.21
N GLU A 41 6.05 -2.03 -8.16
CA GLU A 41 6.85 -3.20 -7.82
C GLU A 41 8.29 -2.79 -7.57
N ALA A 42 8.82 -3.14 -6.39
CA ALA A 42 10.21 -2.87 -6.07
C ALA A 42 11.07 -4.00 -6.62
N THR A 43 12.05 -3.64 -7.41
CA THR A 43 13.01 -4.61 -7.97
C THR A 43 14.41 -4.12 -7.65
N ILE A 44 15.37 -5.01 -7.85
CA ILE A 44 16.76 -4.65 -7.66
C ILE A 44 17.18 -3.56 -8.64
N GLU A 45 16.65 -3.63 -9.85
CA GLU A 45 17.02 -2.70 -10.92
C GLU A 45 16.40 -1.33 -10.77
N THR A 46 15.11 -1.30 -10.43
CA THR A 46 14.42 -0.02 -10.25
C THR A 46 14.73 0.57 -8.88
N GLY A 47 15.06 -0.32 -7.93
CA GLY A 47 15.27 0.10 -6.58
C GLY A 47 14.05 0.77 -6.00
N THR A 48 14.15 1.18 -4.77
CA THR A 48 13.21 2.14 -4.24
C THR A 48 13.80 3.51 -4.52
N PRO A 49 12.97 4.50 -4.77
CA PRO A 49 13.46 5.87 -4.86
C PRO A 49 14.26 6.13 -3.59
N ASP A 50 15.44 6.67 -3.75
CA ASP A 50 16.32 6.85 -2.63
C ASP A 50 16.66 5.51 -1.98
N ALA A 51 17.62 4.82 -2.57
CA ALA A 51 18.02 3.50 -2.12
C ALA A 51 18.38 3.44 -0.65
N GLU A 52 18.74 4.56 -0.09
CA GLU A 52 19.02 4.66 1.34
C GLU A 52 17.75 4.62 2.19
N GLN A 53 16.61 4.77 1.57
CA GLN A 53 15.32 4.67 2.25
C GLN A 53 14.92 3.20 2.27
N TYR A 54 15.34 2.51 3.27
CA TYR A 54 15.08 1.08 3.35
C TYR A 54 13.65 0.82 3.74
N PHE A 55 12.77 0.80 2.75
CA PHE A 55 11.37 0.46 3.01
C PHE A 55 11.28 -1.00 3.42
N ILE A 56 10.50 -1.25 4.45
CA ILE A 56 10.06 -2.59 4.76
C ILE A 56 8.79 -2.78 3.96
N LEU A 57 8.79 -3.73 3.05
CA LEU A 57 7.66 -3.93 2.15
C LEU A 57 6.59 -4.82 2.76
N PRO A 58 5.33 -4.57 2.47
CA PRO A 58 4.82 -3.51 1.62
C PRO A 58 4.91 -2.14 2.29
N ALA A 59 5.13 -1.10 1.49
CA ALA A 59 5.18 0.27 2.00
C ALA A 59 4.00 1.05 1.43
N PHE A 60 3.39 1.87 2.26
CA PHE A 60 2.19 2.62 1.90
C PHE A 60 2.46 4.10 1.99
N LEU A 61 2.24 4.80 0.88
CA LEU A 61 2.47 6.24 0.82
C LEU A 61 1.19 6.95 0.43
N ILE A 62 0.94 8.08 1.07
CA ILE A 62 -0.18 8.94 0.68
C ILE A 62 0.39 10.29 0.28
N ASP A 63 0.12 10.67 -0.97
CA ASP A 63 0.66 11.89 -1.57
C ASP A 63 2.18 11.98 -1.41
N GLY A 64 2.85 10.84 -1.55
CA GLY A 64 4.30 10.75 -1.48
C GLY A 64 4.87 10.61 -0.09
N GLU A 65 4.04 10.65 0.94
CA GLU A 65 4.51 10.53 2.32
C GLU A 65 4.31 9.10 2.83
N LEU A 66 5.36 8.50 3.35
CA LEU A 66 5.30 7.15 3.92
C LEU A 66 4.46 7.19 5.21
N ILE A 67 3.36 6.42 5.21
CA ILE A 67 2.46 6.37 6.37
C ILE A 67 2.51 5.05 7.10
N HIS A 68 2.94 3.98 6.43
CA HIS A 68 3.03 2.66 7.04
C HIS A 68 3.96 1.79 6.22
N GLN A 69 4.66 0.89 6.89
CA GLN A 69 5.48 -0.09 6.18
C GLN A 69 5.45 -1.41 6.93
N GLY A 70 5.59 -2.51 6.17
CA GLY A 70 5.54 -3.84 6.73
C GLY A 70 4.15 -4.42 6.75
N ALA A 71 3.99 -5.57 7.40
CA ALA A 71 2.73 -6.28 7.46
C ALA A 71 1.62 -5.41 8.03
N ILE A 72 0.41 -5.60 7.53
CA ILE A 72 -0.76 -4.84 8.01
C ILE A 72 -1.83 -5.77 8.53
N THR A 73 -2.58 -5.28 9.50
CA THR A 73 -3.80 -5.92 9.97
C THR A 73 -4.98 -5.35 9.19
N GLU A 74 -6.16 -5.93 9.39
CA GLU A 74 -7.36 -5.38 8.77
C GLU A 74 -7.61 -3.95 9.24
N GLU A 75 -7.36 -3.68 10.51
CA GLU A 75 -7.53 -2.34 11.05
C GLU A 75 -6.54 -1.36 10.42
N ASP A 76 -5.29 -1.77 10.25
CA ASP A 76 -4.30 -0.95 9.57
C ASP A 76 -4.75 -0.61 8.15
N ALA A 77 -5.29 -1.62 7.44
CA ALA A 77 -5.77 -1.43 6.08
C ALA A 77 -6.89 -0.40 6.02
N LYS A 78 -7.81 -0.47 6.97
CA LYS A 78 -8.91 0.50 7.06
C LYS A 78 -8.38 1.90 7.31
N ASP A 79 -7.41 2.04 8.20
CA ASP A 79 -6.83 3.33 8.50
C ASP A 79 -6.14 3.93 7.27
N ILE A 80 -5.42 3.11 6.52
CA ILE A 80 -4.75 3.55 5.30
C ILE A 80 -5.77 4.02 4.27
N LEU A 81 -6.83 3.23 4.06
CA LEU A 81 -7.86 3.59 3.09
C LEU A 81 -8.61 4.86 3.52
N ASN A 82 -8.90 4.97 4.81
CA ASN A 82 -9.59 6.16 5.31
C ASN A 82 -8.74 7.42 5.12
N LYS A 83 -7.42 7.32 5.30
CA LYS A 83 -6.54 8.44 5.06
C LYS A 83 -6.51 8.83 3.59
N ALA A 84 -6.58 7.85 2.70
CA ALA A 84 -6.60 8.13 1.27
C ALA A 84 -7.88 8.86 0.86
N LEU A 85 -8.97 8.65 1.59
CA LEU A 85 -10.25 9.30 1.30
C LEU A 85 -10.30 10.77 1.76
N GLU A 86 -9.41 11.17 2.61
CA GLU A 86 -9.39 12.54 3.15
C GLU A 86 -9.08 13.62 2.07
#